data_8d952f76153c39f71ea37ca7bc2d1109
#
_entry.id   8d952f76153c39f71ea37ca7bc2d1109
#
_cell.length_a   1.000
_cell.length_b   1.000
_cell.length_c   1.000
_cell.angle_alpha   90.00
_cell.angle_beta   90.00
_cell.angle_gamma   90.00
#
_symmetry.space_group_name_H-M   'P 1'
#
loop_
_entity.id
_entity.type
_entity.pdbx_description
1 polymer ?
#
loop_
_entity_poly.entity_id
_entity_poly.type
_entity_poly.pdbx_seq_one_letter_code
_entity_poly.pdbx_strand_id
1 'polypeptide(L)'
;MNSFFRNQGIALGLLMASVLSAGAASAAETPKTPVTVQAGFIPVTDVAALYLGDEVGIFKKHGIDLKVNMGTTGAALVPAVMSGEYNFAFSSLVSLLQARDKGLPVKIIAAGSSSTGTAGADVTMIHAGPNSGIKSAKDLEGKTVSVNALNGLLQLLGSIAVKADGGDPKKVRFIELGFADALAALQSGKIDAMVGAEPFGTAAIAAGYPAINSPYITMSPKSMLTSAYFTFEDQLAKNPELFKNIRAAINESLEYAQKNSDGVRKQLPKFTKLGPEVAAKLILPNYLTAVPKDSIEIFSSYAKEFGMILKPTVYDDIVWSEAR
;
A
#
# COMPACT_ATOMS: atom_id res chain seq x y z
N MET A 1 -80.85 -74.65 19.44
CA MET A 1 -81.53 -73.83 20.44
C MET A 1 -80.73 -72.49 20.59
N ASN A 2 -81.30 -71.41 20.14
CA ASN A 2 -81.22 -70.03 20.60
C ASN A 2 -79.80 -69.47 20.85
N SER A 3 -79.55 -68.29 20.51
CA SER A 3 -80.18 -67.11 19.85
C SER A 3 -79.20 -65.94 19.96
N PHE A 4 -79.19 -65.06 18.92
CA PHE A 4 -79.14 -63.64 18.99
C PHE A 4 -78.04 -62.91 19.81
N PHE A 5 -77.36 -61.88 19.34
CA PHE A 5 -77.53 -60.53 18.86
C PHE A 5 -76.16 -59.91 18.48
N ARG A 6 -75.86 -59.48 17.34
CA ARG A 6 -75.84 -58.19 16.74
C ARG A 6 -75.48 -57.02 17.68
N ASN A 7 -74.27 -56.39 17.49
CA ASN A 7 -74.20 -54.93 17.44
C ASN A 7 -72.95 -54.41 16.71
N GLN A 8 -73.14 -53.39 15.95
CA GLN A 8 -72.21 -52.66 15.14
C GLN A 8 -71.37 -51.73 16.03
N GLY A 9 -70.07 -51.60 15.78
CA GLY A 9 -69.25 -50.56 16.37
C GLY A 9 -68.33 -50.02 15.30
N ILE A 10 -68.56 -48.76 14.99
CA ILE A 10 -67.87 -47.93 14.01
C ILE A 10 -66.40 -47.76 14.43
N ALA A 11 -65.45 -48.20 13.62
CA ALA A 11 -64.04 -47.94 13.81
C ALA A 11 -63.65 -46.63 13.07
N LEU A 12 -63.35 -45.61 13.86
CA LEU A 12 -62.81 -44.32 13.42
C LEU A 12 -61.33 -44.48 13.10
N GLY A 13 -60.96 -44.40 11.83
CA GLY A 13 -59.57 -44.46 11.40
C GLY A 13 -58.84 -43.12 11.69
N LEU A 14 -57.83 -43.17 12.58
CA LEU A 14 -56.86 -42.10 12.73
C LEU A 14 -55.75 -42.25 11.66
N LEU A 15 -55.78 -41.43 10.63
CA LEU A 15 -54.62 -41.19 9.75
C LEU A 15 -53.59 -40.37 10.51
N MET A 16 -52.50 -40.98 10.93
CA MET A 16 -51.27 -40.31 11.33
C MET A 16 -50.54 -39.83 10.06
N ALA A 17 -50.61 -38.53 9.77
CA ALA A 17 -49.77 -37.89 8.79
C ALA A 17 -48.37 -37.68 9.37
N SER A 18 -47.41 -38.51 8.96
CA SER A 18 -45.99 -38.33 9.26
C SER A 18 -45.45 -37.16 8.41
N VAL A 19 -45.29 -36.00 9.03
CA VAL A 19 -44.59 -34.86 8.42
C VAL A 19 -43.08 -35.21 8.44
N LEU A 20 -42.53 -35.64 7.31
CA LEU A 20 -41.10 -35.71 7.08
C LEU A 20 -40.62 -34.25 6.99
N SER A 21 -40.09 -33.71 8.07
CA SER A 21 -39.24 -32.51 8.07
C SER A 21 -37.95 -32.87 7.35
N ALA A 22 -37.87 -32.61 6.05
CA ALA A 22 -36.61 -32.58 5.35
C ALA A 22 -35.81 -31.36 5.88
N GLY A 23 -35.00 -31.58 6.90
CA GLY A 23 -33.99 -30.63 7.33
C GLY A 23 -33.04 -30.43 6.16
N ALA A 24 -33.10 -29.24 5.52
CA ALA A 24 -32.06 -28.79 4.64
C ALA A 24 -30.76 -28.75 5.45
N ALA A 25 -29.98 -29.80 5.39
CA ALA A 25 -28.59 -29.75 5.82
C ALA A 25 -27.90 -28.70 4.93
N SER A 26 -27.69 -27.53 5.48
CA SER A 26 -26.77 -26.56 4.92
C SER A 26 -25.45 -27.30 4.77
N ALA A 27 -25.07 -27.61 3.53
CA ALA A 27 -23.77 -28.17 3.24
C ALA A 27 -22.76 -27.12 3.74
N ALA A 28 -22.12 -27.38 4.87
CA ALA A 28 -20.98 -26.62 5.33
C ALA A 28 -19.95 -26.73 4.21
N GLU A 29 -19.69 -25.63 3.51
CA GLU A 29 -18.64 -25.55 2.52
C GLU A 29 -17.34 -26.00 3.20
N THR A 30 -16.76 -27.07 2.67
CA THR A 30 -15.45 -27.57 3.12
C THR A 30 -14.48 -26.41 3.01
N PRO A 31 -13.74 -26.04 4.07
CA PRO A 31 -12.78 -24.94 4.01
C PRO A 31 -11.80 -25.22 2.86
N LYS A 32 -11.86 -24.40 1.81
CA LYS A 32 -10.88 -24.51 0.72
C LYS A 32 -9.51 -24.24 1.32
N THR A 33 -8.54 -25.14 1.07
CA THR A 33 -7.14 -24.91 1.47
C THR A 33 -6.69 -23.56 0.95
N PRO A 34 -6.16 -22.67 1.79
CA PRO A 34 -5.70 -21.36 1.35
C PRO A 34 -4.66 -21.46 0.23
N VAL A 35 -4.78 -20.61 -0.76
CA VAL A 35 -3.81 -20.52 -1.86
C VAL A 35 -2.62 -19.68 -1.38
N THR A 36 -1.41 -20.20 -1.56
CA THR A 36 -0.20 -19.42 -1.27
C THR A 36 -0.06 -18.28 -2.27
N VAL A 37 0.07 -17.07 -1.76
CA VAL A 37 0.23 -15.84 -2.53
C VAL A 37 1.53 -15.17 -2.13
N GLN A 38 2.43 -14.99 -3.08
CA GLN A 38 3.71 -14.29 -2.90
C GLN A 38 3.51 -12.79 -3.14
N ALA A 39 3.92 -11.98 -2.17
CA ALA A 39 3.84 -10.52 -2.27
C ALA A 39 5.20 -9.87 -2.08
N GLY A 40 5.49 -8.82 -2.85
CA GLY A 40 6.70 -8.01 -2.72
C GLY A 40 6.43 -6.70 -2.00
N PHE A 41 7.13 -6.41 -0.89
CA PHE A 41 7.00 -5.17 -0.12
C PHE A 41 8.34 -4.46 0.04
N ILE A 42 8.31 -3.22 0.54
CA ILE A 42 9.48 -2.42 0.91
C ILE A 42 9.31 -1.94 2.36
N PRO A 43 10.40 -1.57 3.07
CA PRO A 43 10.35 -1.28 4.50
C PRO A 43 9.83 0.14 4.81
N VAL A 44 8.56 0.39 4.51
CA VAL A 44 7.83 1.65 4.79
C VAL A 44 6.56 1.38 5.60
N THR A 45 6.05 2.39 6.30
CA THR A 45 4.83 2.25 7.13
C THR A 45 3.59 1.86 6.34
N ASP A 46 3.58 2.17 5.07
CA ASP A 46 2.48 1.92 4.14
C ASP A 46 2.07 0.44 4.10
N VAL A 47 3.04 -0.46 4.11
CA VAL A 47 2.79 -1.92 4.04
C VAL A 47 2.37 -2.54 5.38
N ALA A 48 2.50 -1.80 6.48
CA ALA A 48 2.14 -2.30 7.81
C ALA A 48 0.66 -2.72 7.92
N ALA A 49 -0.22 -2.10 7.12
CA ALA A 49 -1.63 -2.47 7.04
C ALA A 49 -1.82 -3.94 6.64
N LEU A 50 -1.04 -4.44 5.67
CA LEU A 50 -1.16 -5.82 5.21
C LEU A 50 -0.54 -6.81 6.20
N TYR A 51 0.54 -6.43 6.88
CA TYR A 51 1.07 -7.24 7.99
C TYR A 51 0.05 -7.37 9.13
N LEU A 52 -0.67 -6.29 9.45
CA LEU A 52 -1.74 -6.31 10.44
C LEU A 52 -2.91 -7.18 9.97
N GLY A 53 -3.33 -7.03 8.72
CA GLY A 53 -4.41 -7.82 8.12
C GLY A 53 -4.10 -9.32 8.10
N ASP A 54 -2.85 -9.70 7.82
CA ASP A 54 -2.41 -11.09 7.87
C ASP A 54 -2.42 -11.63 9.31
N GLU A 55 -1.90 -10.85 10.26
CA GLU A 55 -1.87 -11.23 11.68
C GLU A 55 -3.26 -11.50 12.26
N VAL A 56 -4.25 -10.66 11.91
CA VAL A 56 -5.64 -10.83 12.37
C VAL A 56 -6.45 -11.80 11.52
N GLY A 57 -5.83 -12.45 10.53
CA GLY A 57 -6.44 -13.52 9.74
C GLY A 57 -7.30 -13.07 8.57
N ILE A 58 -7.25 -11.80 8.14
CA ILE A 58 -8.03 -11.29 7.00
C ILE A 58 -7.65 -12.05 5.72
N PHE A 59 -6.36 -12.23 5.43
CA PHE A 59 -5.94 -12.97 4.24
C PHE A 59 -6.45 -14.41 4.24
N LYS A 60 -6.40 -15.10 5.38
CA LYS A 60 -6.94 -16.48 5.54
C LYS A 60 -8.45 -16.52 5.31
N LYS A 61 -9.20 -15.53 5.79
CA LYS A 61 -10.64 -15.37 5.54
C LYS A 61 -10.96 -15.33 4.05
N HIS A 62 -10.09 -14.70 3.25
CA HIS A 62 -10.20 -14.64 1.79
C HIS A 62 -9.54 -15.81 1.06
N GLY A 63 -9.21 -16.90 1.78
CA GLY A 63 -8.61 -18.11 1.20
C GLY A 63 -7.15 -17.93 0.76
N ILE A 64 -6.42 -17.01 1.37
CA ILE A 64 -5.04 -16.67 1.02
C ILE A 64 -4.09 -17.00 2.17
N ASP A 65 -3.00 -17.71 1.86
CA ASP A 65 -1.81 -17.82 2.70
C ASP A 65 -0.74 -16.86 2.17
N LEU A 66 -0.64 -15.68 2.81
CA LEU A 66 0.24 -14.60 2.36
C LEU A 66 1.69 -14.88 2.72
N LYS A 67 2.59 -14.77 1.73
CA LYS A 67 4.05 -14.82 1.90
C LYS A 67 4.65 -13.51 1.44
N VAL A 68 5.32 -12.81 2.36
CA VAL A 68 5.91 -11.50 2.09
C VAL A 68 7.41 -11.62 1.81
N ASN A 69 7.83 -10.98 0.73
CA ASN A 69 9.23 -10.87 0.31
C ASN A 69 9.62 -9.38 0.32
N MET A 70 10.75 -9.06 0.97
CA MET A 70 11.20 -7.67 1.09
C MET A 70 12.14 -7.29 -0.04
N GLY A 71 11.82 -6.20 -0.72
CA GLY A 71 12.68 -5.54 -1.70
C GLY A 71 13.26 -4.24 -1.19
N THR A 72 14.17 -3.66 -1.96
CA THR A 72 14.81 -2.38 -1.64
C THR A 72 13.98 -1.17 -2.10
N THR A 73 13.38 -1.28 -3.29
CA THR A 73 12.51 -0.25 -3.90
C THR A 73 11.33 -0.90 -4.60
N GLY A 74 10.23 -0.16 -4.77
CA GLY A 74 9.07 -0.66 -5.50
C GLY A 74 9.38 -1.00 -6.96
N ALA A 75 10.27 -0.25 -7.60
CA ALA A 75 10.73 -0.54 -8.97
C ALA A 75 11.51 -1.85 -9.07
N ALA A 76 12.29 -2.19 -8.04
CA ALA A 76 13.05 -3.46 -8.00
C ALA A 76 12.16 -4.70 -7.88
N LEU A 77 10.90 -4.54 -7.47
CA LEU A 77 9.91 -5.63 -7.36
C LEU A 77 9.21 -5.94 -8.70
N VAL A 78 9.27 -5.01 -9.68
CA VAL A 78 8.58 -5.15 -10.98
C VAL A 78 8.98 -6.43 -11.73
N PRO A 79 10.27 -6.80 -11.86
CA PRO A 79 10.66 -8.02 -12.56
C PRO A 79 10.12 -9.31 -11.92
N ALA A 80 10.07 -9.40 -10.58
CA ALA A 80 9.57 -10.58 -9.86
C ALA A 80 8.04 -10.75 -10.06
N VAL A 81 7.28 -9.65 -10.12
CA VAL A 81 5.85 -9.71 -10.45
C VAL A 81 5.66 -10.05 -11.93
N MET A 82 6.47 -9.48 -12.82
CA MET A 82 6.40 -9.75 -14.26
C MET A 82 6.71 -11.21 -14.61
N SER A 83 7.65 -11.83 -13.92
CA SER A 83 7.97 -13.26 -14.10
C SER A 83 6.96 -14.22 -13.49
N GLY A 84 6.06 -13.72 -12.63
CA GLY A 84 5.11 -14.53 -11.86
C GLY A 84 5.71 -15.15 -10.59
N GLU A 85 6.94 -14.81 -10.22
CA GLU A 85 7.53 -15.18 -8.93
C GLU A 85 6.72 -14.57 -7.78
N TYR A 86 6.29 -13.32 -7.92
CA TYR A 86 5.32 -12.69 -7.04
C TYR A 86 3.98 -12.51 -7.74
N ASN A 87 2.88 -12.72 -6.99
CA ASN A 87 1.54 -12.48 -7.49
C ASN A 87 1.24 -10.99 -7.58
N PHE A 88 1.69 -10.22 -6.58
CA PHE A 88 1.55 -8.78 -6.56
C PHE A 88 2.69 -8.14 -5.76
N ALA A 89 2.83 -6.83 -5.90
CA ALA A 89 3.77 -6.08 -5.07
C ALA A 89 3.24 -4.67 -4.78
N PHE A 90 3.90 -4.02 -3.82
CA PHE A 90 3.68 -2.63 -3.44
C PHE A 90 4.69 -1.72 -4.15
N SER A 91 4.22 -0.60 -4.70
CA SER A 91 5.11 0.39 -5.33
C SER A 91 4.53 1.80 -5.27
N SER A 92 5.41 2.79 -5.41
CA SER A 92 4.99 4.18 -5.59
C SER A 92 4.27 4.37 -6.92
N LEU A 93 3.35 5.34 -6.99
CA LEU A 93 2.68 5.69 -8.24
C LEU A 93 3.68 6.06 -9.33
N VAL A 94 4.73 6.81 -9.01
CA VAL A 94 5.76 7.22 -9.99
C VAL A 94 6.41 6.01 -10.66
N SER A 95 6.79 4.98 -9.88
CA SER A 95 7.39 3.77 -10.44
C SER A 95 6.41 3.00 -11.35
N LEU A 96 5.12 2.97 -11.00
CA LEU A 96 4.09 2.32 -11.81
C LEU A 96 3.82 3.09 -13.11
N LEU A 97 3.77 4.43 -13.05
CA LEU A 97 3.66 5.28 -14.23
C LEU A 97 4.85 5.08 -15.18
N GLN A 98 6.06 5.01 -14.65
CA GLN A 98 7.27 4.73 -15.45
C GLN A 98 7.27 3.34 -16.07
N ALA A 99 6.80 2.33 -15.34
CA ALA A 99 6.66 0.98 -15.88
C ALA A 99 5.68 0.99 -17.07
N ARG A 100 4.55 1.68 -16.93
CA ARG A 100 3.56 1.83 -17.98
C ARG A 100 4.09 2.62 -19.19
N ASP A 101 4.81 3.72 -18.96
CA ASP A 101 5.45 4.54 -20.03
C ASP A 101 6.48 3.75 -20.83
N LYS A 102 7.16 2.77 -20.21
CA LYS A 102 8.07 1.81 -20.86
C LYS A 102 7.35 0.68 -21.59
N GLY A 103 6.02 0.69 -21.63
CA GLY A 103 5.21 -0.31 -22.34
C GLY A 103 4.92 -1.57 -21.52
N LEU A 104 5.27 -1.62 -20.24
CA LEU A 104 4.93 -2.78 -19.40
C LEU A 104 3.43 -2.77 -19.07
N PRO A 105 2.70 -3.89 -19.23
CA PRO A 105 1.26 -3.96 -19.00
C PRO A 105 0.92 -4.10 -17.50
N VAL A 106 1.45 -3.18 -16.69
CA VAL A 106 1.22 -3.13 -15.25
C VAL A 106 -0.18 -2.61 -14.95
N LYS A 107 -0.84 -3.20 -13.94
CA LYS A 107 -2.16 -2.80 -13.44
C LYS A 107 -2.15 -2.60 -11.93
N ILE A 108 -2.68 -1.48 -11.47
CA ILE A 108 -3.01 -1.24 -10.06
C ILE A 108 -4.25 -2.05 -9.73
N ILE A 109 -4.15 -2.96 -8.76
CA ILE A 109 -5.24 -3.85 -8.32
C ILE A 109 -5.93 -3.37 -7.04
N ALA A 110 -5.26 -2.56 -6.24
CA ALA A 110 -5.82 -1.92 -5.07
C ALA A 110 -5.05 -0.62 -4.77
N ALA A 111 -5.72 0.31 -4.14
CA ALA A 111 -5.04 1.46 -3.55
C ALA A 111 -4.08 1.00 -2.44
N GLY A 112 -3.27 1.90 -1.94
CA GLY A 112 -2.39 1.67 -0.82
C GLY A 112 -2.59 2.77 0.21
N SER A 113 -1.58 3.61 0.34
CA SER A 113 -1.55 4.70 1.28
C SER A 113 -1.57 6.06 0.57
N SER A 114 -1.98 7.06 1.31
CA SER A 114 -1.93 8.45 0.87
C SER A 114 -1.14 9.32 1.84
N SER A 115 -0.71 10.49 1.36
CA SER A 115 -0.23 11.57 2.22
C SER A 115 -1.30 11.95 3.24
N THR A 116 -0.89 12.55 4.36
CA THR A 116 -1.84 13.02 5.38
C THR A 116 -2.58 14.28 4.95
N GLY A 117 -1.99 15.08 4.06
CA GLY A 117 -2.47 16.40 3.72
C GLY A 117 -2.20 17.45 4.80
N THR A 118 -1.25 17.20 5.70
CA THR A 118 -0.93 18.11 6.83
C THR A 118 0.54 18.54 6.74
N ALA A 119 0.76 19.84 6.63
CA ALA A 119 2.10 20.42 6.60
C ALA A 119 2.84 20.14 7.93
N GLY A 120 4.10 19.72 7.84
CA GLY A 120 4.94 19.38 8.99
C GLY A 120 4.59 18.06 9.68
N ALA A 121 3.56 17.36 9.22
CA ALA A 121 3.11 16.07 9.76
C ALA A 121 2.67 15.13 8.62
N ASP A 122 3.53 14.96 7.63
CA ASP A 122 3.24 14.10 6.47
C ASP A 122 4.20 12.90 6.43
N VAL A 123 3.78 11.86 5.69
CA VAL A 123 4.49 10.58 5.58
C VAL A 123 5.82 10.68 4.81
N THR A 124 6.06 11.79 4.14
CA THR A 124 7.33 12.11 3.48
C THR A 124 7.68 13.57 3.75
N MET A 125 8.87 13.77 4.26
CA MET A 125 9.38 15.10 4.57
C MET A 125 10.85 15.23 4.13
N ILE A 126 11.31 16.47 3.95
CA ILE A 126 12.72 16.78 3.69
C ILE A 126 13.38 17.17 5.01
N HIS A 127 14.46 16.48 5.34
CA HIS A 127 15.25 16.73 6.56
C HIS A 127 16.63 17.24 6.20
N ALA A 128 17.03 18.34 6.84
CA ALA A 128 18.37 18.93 6.67
C ALA A 128 19.36 18.33 7.68
N GLY A 129 20.58 18.09 7.22
CA GLY A 129 21.69 17.64 8.06
C GLY A 129 22.23 18.73 8.97
N PRO A 130 23.03 18.37 10.00
CA PRO A 130 23.66 19.33 10.88
C PRO A 130 24.65 20.16 10.07
N ASN A 131 24.72 21.45 10.36
CA ASN A 131 25.68 22.38 9.71
C ASN A 131 25.52 22.51 8.17
N SER A 132 24.46 21.99 7.56
CA SER A 132 24.21 22.10 6.12
C SER A 132 23.88 23.54 5.69
N GLY A 133 23.38 24.36 6.61
CA GLY A 133 22.90 25.73 6.34
C GLY A 133 21.54 25.78 5.63
N ILE A 134 20.90 24.62 5.40
CA ILE A 134 19.62 24.48 4.68
C ILE A 134 18.49 24.88 5.63
N LYS A 135 17.64 25.83 5.20
CA LYS A 135 16.48 26.33 5.93
C LYS A 135 15.18 26.16 5.15
N SER A 136 15.28 26.02 3.83
CA SER A 136 14.15 25.89 2.92
C SER A 136 14.51 24.97 1.75
N ALA A 137 13.53 24.60 0.93
CA ALA A 137 13.77 23.68 -0.17
C ALA A 137 14.70 24.24 -1.26
N LYS A 138 14.69 25.55 -1.53
CA LYS A 138 15.62 26.15 -2.50
C LYS A 138 17.09 26.06 -2.07
N ASP A 139 17.36 26.00 -0.76
CA ASP A 139 18.73 25.91 -0.25
C ASP A 139 19.37 24.53 -0.54
N LEU A 140 18.59 23.58 -1.11
CA LEU A 140 19.10 22.31 -1.62
C LEU A 140 19.93 22.46 -2.90
N GLU A 141 19.91 23.61 -3.58
CA GLU A 141 20.78 23.86 -4.73
C GLU A 141 22.26 23.70 -4.34
N GLY A 142 23.02 22.93 -5.12
CA GLY A 142 24.43 22.60 -4.87
C GLY A 142 24.67 21.61 -3.76
N LYS A 143 23.61 21.11 -3.08
CA LYS A 143 23.71 20.17 -1.96
C LYS A 143 23.57 18.73 -2.40
N THR A 144 24.10 17.82 -1.59
CA THR A 144 23.93 16.38 -1.76
C THR A 144 22.71 15.91 -0.96
N VAL A 145 21.69 15.43 -1.68
CA VAL A 145 20.40 15.01 -1.11
C VAL A 145 20.15 13.54 -1.40
N SER A 146 19.92 12.75 -0.38
CA SER A 146 19.59 11.34 -0.59
C SER A 146 18.11 11.11 -0.87
N VAL A 147 17.87 10.15 -1.75
CA VAL A 147 16.57 9.56 -2.07
C VAL A 147 16.72 8.03 -2.11
N ASN A 148 15.64 7.28 -1.92
CA ASN A 148 15.71 5.81 -1.92
C ASN A 148 15.84 5.19 -3.33
N ALA A 149 15.53 5.97 -4.36
CA ALA A 149 15.70 5.58 -5.76
C ALA A 149 15.88 6.84 -6.62
N LEU A 150 16.89 6.85 -7.48
CA LEU A 150 17.02 7.90 -8.50
C LEU A 150 15.88 7.77 -9.53
N ASN A 151 15.42 8.92 -10.00
CA ASN A 151 14.22 9.03 -10.85
C ASN A 151 12.94 8.44 -10.21
N GLY A 152 12.92 8.25 -8.89
CA GLY A 152 11.79 7.74 -8.13
C GLY A 152 10.93 8.83 -7.50
N LEU A 153 9.93 8.40 -6.72
CA LEU A 153 8.98 9.27 -6.04
C LEU A 153 9.66 10.34 -5.17
N LEU A 154 10.64 9.96 -4.34
CA LEU A 154 11.26 10.90 -3.42
C LEU A 154 12.09 11.96 -4.14
N GLN A 155 12.75 11.61 -5.26
CA GLN A 155 13.42 12.60 -6.10
C GLN A 155 12.42 13.56 -6.75
N LEU A 156 11.29 13.05 -7.25
CA LEU A 156 10.22 13.90 -7.80
C LEU A 156 9.74 14.89 -6.75
N LEU A 157 9.41 14.42 -5.55
CA LEU A 157 8.94 15.27 -4.45
C LEU A 157 9.98 16.34 -4.04
N GLY A 158 11.25 15.94 -3.91
CA GLY A 158 12.34 16.89 -3.64
C GLY A 158 12.47 17.94 -4.74
N SER A 159 12.37 17.52 -6.00
CA SER A 159 12.43 18.44 -7.16
C SER A 159 11.25 19.42 -7.21
N ILE A 160 10.04 18.94 -6.91
CA ILE A 160 8.84 19.77 -6.79
C ILE A 160 9.02 20.82 -5.68
N ALA A 161 9.49 20.40 -4.50
CA ALA A 161 9.70 21.31 -3.38
C ALA A 161 10.71 22.42 -3.72
N VAL A 162 11.85 22.07 -4.33
CA VAL A 162 12.87 23.03 -4.77
C VAL A 162 12.30 24.04 -5.78
N LYS A 163 11.61 23.54 -6.80
CA LYS A 163 11.00 24.40 -7.84
C LYS A 163 9.95 25.33 -7.27
N ALA A 164 9.09 24.83 -6.41
CA ALA A 164 8.03 25.64 -5.80
C ALA A 164 8.57 26.74 -4.87
N ASP A 165 9.73 26.51 -4.26
CA ASP A 165 10.43 27.50 -3.43
C ASP A 165 11.35 28.44 -4.24
N GLY A 166 11.25 28.41 -5.58
CA GLY A 166 11.98 29.29 -6.51
C GLY A 166 13.41 28.85 -6.83
N GLY A 167 13.79 27.61 -6.49
CA GLY A 167 15.08 27.04 -6.82
C GLY A 167 15.08 26.23 -8.13
N ASP A 168 16.26 25.85 -8.59
CA ASP A 168 16.46 24.96 -9.75
C ASP A 168 16.80 23.54 -9.30
N PRO A 169 15.88 22.57 -9.42
CA PRO A 169 16.12 21.18 -9.00
C PRO A 169 17.25 20.48 -9.77
N LYS A 170 17.64 20.99 -10.95
CA LYS A 170 18.78 20.45 -11.73
C LYS A 170 20.13 20.74 -11.07
N LYS A 171 20.19 21.70 -10.15
CA LYS A 171 21.39 21.99 -9.35
C LYS A 171 21.49 21.14 -8.09
N VAL A 172 20.48 20.36 -7.74
CA VAL A 172 20.53 19.45 -6.60
C VAL A 172 21.25 18.17 -6.99
N ARG A 173 22.22 17.74 -6.19
CA ARG A 173 22.91 16.48 -6.38
C ARG A 173 22.14 15.37 -5.66
N PHE A 174 21.18 14.76 -6.33
CA PHE A 174 20.50 13.57 -5.80
C PHE A 174 21.41 12.34 -5.84
N ILE A 175 21.43 11.58 -4.75
CA ILE A 175 22.14 10.29 -4.65
C ILE A 175 21.18 9.22 -4.12
N GLU A 176 21.39 7.98 -4.56
CA GLU A 176 20.59 6.85 -4.10
C GLU A 176 21.18 6.23 -2.85
N LEU A 177 20.40 6.17 -1.77
CA LEU A 177 20.75 5.47 -0.53
C LEU A 177 19.47 4.79 0.01
N GLY A 178 19.62 3.55 0.53
CA GLY A 178 18.56 2.91 1.29
C GLY A 178 18.15 3.75 2.51
N PHE A 179 16.91 3.65 2.96
CA PHE A 179 16.38 4.53 4.01
C PHE A 179 17.22 4.56 5.29
N ALA A 180 17.68 3.39 5.79
CA ALA A 180 18.51 3.32 6.99
C ALA A 180 19.89 3.95 6.77
N ASP A 181 20.49 3.73 5.59
CA ASP A 181 21.78 4.28 5.22
C ASP A 181 21.70 5.80 5.02
N ALA A 182 20.60 6.29 4.45
CA ALA A 182 20.33 7.72 4.30
C ALA A 182 20.30 8.43 5.66
N LEU A 183 19.59 7.86 6.65
CA LEU A 183 19.54 8.40 8.00
C LEU A 183 20.94 8.41 8.65
N ALA A 184 21.70 7.32 8.54
CA ALA A 184 23.06 7.25 9.07
C ALA A 184 24.02 8.24 8.37
N ALA A 185 23.88 8.43 7.05
CA ALA A 185 24.66 9.40 6.28
C ALA A 185 24.33 10.84 6.67
N LEU A 186 23.04 11.14 6.92
CA LEU A 186 22.58 12.44 7.43
C LEU A 186 23.20 12.76 8.81
N GLN A 187 23.12 11.78 9.73
CA GLN A 187 23.67 11.89 11.08
C GLN A 187 25.18 12.11 11.10
N SER A 188 25.90 11.45 10.18
CA SER A 188 27.35 11.58 10.08
C SER A 188 27.80 12.78 9.22
N GLY A 189 26.87 13.58 8.68
CA GLY A 189 27.18 14.73 7.82
C GLY A 189 27.77 14.36 6.45
N LYS A 190 27.60 13.13 5.99
CA LYS A 190 28.04 12.67 4.65
C LYS A 190 27.10 13.14 3.54
N ILE A 191 25.90 13.53 3.88
CA ILE A 191 24.92 14.16 3.01
C ILE A 191 24.38 15.42 3.68
N ASP A 192 23.94 16.39 2.88
CA ASP A 192 23.42 17.66 3.36
C ASP A 192 21.92 17.56 3.76
N ALA A 193 21.16 16.72 3.08
CA ALA A 193 19.73 16.50 3.35
C ALA A 193 19.29 15.12 2.90
N MET A 194 18.12 14.69 3.39
CA MET A 194 17.41 13.51 2.91
C MET A 194 15.94 13.82 2.63
N VAL A 195 15.39 13.23 1.58
CA VAL A 195 13.94 13.11 1.42
C VAL A 195 13.55 11.80 2.07
N GLY A 196 12.96 11.88 3.26
CA GLY A 196 12.69 10.74 4.12
C GLY A 196 11.22 10.34 4.10
N ALA A 197 10.96 9.04 3.86
CA ALA A 197 9.64 8.46 4.07
C ALA A 197 9.54 7.83 5.47
N GLU A 198 8.31 7.71 6.00
CA GLU A 198 8.10 7.02 7.26
C GLU A 198 8.44 5.51 7.16
N PRO A 199 9.07 4.94 8.19
CA PRO A 199 9.30 5.47 9.55
C PRO A 199 10.58 6.29 9.73
N PHE A 200 11.36 6.50 8.68
CA PHE A 200 12.69 7.14 8.78
C PHE A 200 12.61 8.67 8.91
N GLY A 201 11.50 9.30 8.49
CA GLY A 201 11.23 10.69 8.76
C GLY A 201 11.10 10.98 10.28
N THR A 202 10.27 10.21 10.97
CA THR A 202 10.16 10.32 12.45
C THR A 202 11.48 9.98 13.14
N ALA A 203 12.25 9.00 12.64
CA ALA A 203 13.56 8.68 13.20
C ALA A 203 14.56 9.84 13.02
N ALA A 204 14.53 10.57 11.91
CA ALA A 204 15.33 11.76 11.71
C ALA A 204 14.95 12.87 12.69
N ILE A 205 13.64 13.11 12.90
CA ILE A 205 13.15 14.08 13.89
C ILE A 205 13.63 13.69 15.31
N ALA A 206 13.52 12.42 15.67
CA ALA A 206 13.96 11.92 16.98
C ALA A 206 15.46 12.06 17.20
N ALA A 207 16.24 12.03 16.12
CA ALA A 207 17.69 12.25 16.13
C ALA A 207 18.09 13.74 16.08
N GLY A 208 17.14 14.68 16.10
CA GLY A 208 17.39 16.13 16.12
C GLY A 208 17.45 16.79 14.73
N TYR A 209 16.96 16.11 13.67
CA TYR A 209 16.91 16.63 12.30
C TYR A 209 15.48 16.95 11.92
N PRO A 210 14.94 18.14 12.25
CA PRO A 210 13.57 18.50 11.97
C PRO A 210 13.32 18.59 10.45
N ALA A 211 12.05 18.41 10.08
CA ALA A 211 11.65 18.60 8.70
C ALA A 211 11.68 20.09 8.31
N ILE A 212 12.20 20.37 7.11
CA ILE A 212 12.22 21.70 6.52
C ILE A 212 11.14 21.91 5.46
N ASN A 213 10.55 20.83 4.97
CA ASN A 213 9.50 20.88 3.94
C ASN A 213 8.64 19.60 3.98
N SER A 214 7.36 19.76 3.61
CA SER A 214 6.38 18.68 3.38
C SER A 214 6.00 18.68 1.89
N PRO A 215 6.70 17.94 1.04
CA PRO A 215 6.62 18.11 -0.42
C PRO A 215 5.27 17.71 -1.02
N TYR A 216 4.50 16.82 -0.38
CA TYR A 216 3.15 16.50 -0.85
C TYR A 216 2.20 17.69 -0.78
N ILE A 217 2.28 18.50 0.29
CA ILE A 217 1.49 19.73 0.41
C ILE A 217 1.85 20.75 -0.67
N THR A 218 3.13 20.82 -1.02
CA THR A 218 3.61 21.65 -2.14
C THR A 218 3.02 21.18 -3.47
N MET A 219 2.84 19.86 -3.65
CA MET A 219 2.30 19.27 -4.86
C MET A 219 0.78 19.40 -4.95
N SER A 220 0.08 19.22 -3.83
CA SER A 220 -1.38 19.32 -3.71
C SER A 220 -1.79 19.66 -2.27
N PRO A 221 -2.75 20.59 -2.07
CA PRO A 221 -3.27 20.90 -0.74
C PRO A 221 -4.19 19.79 -0.19
N LYS A 222 -4.48 18.76 -0.99
CA LYS A 222 -5.28 17.60 -0.62
C LYS A 222 -4.38 16.39 -0.37
N SER A 223 -4.84 15.50 0.50
CA SER A 223 -4.26 14.16 0.62
C SER A 223 -4.27 13.45 -0.75
N MET A 224 -3.17 12.80 -1.10
CA MET A 224 -2.98 12.15 -2.39
C MET A 224 -2.56 10.70 -2.20
N LEU A 225 -3.10 9.80 -3.02
CA LEU A 225 -2.58 8.43 -3.10
C LEU A 225 -1.11 8.49 -3.53
N THR A 226 -0.22 7.89 -2.75
CA THR A 226 1.24 7.93 -2.98
C THR A 226 1.76 6.64 -3.59
N SER A 227 1.08 5.54 -3.30
CA SER A 227 1.50 4.18 -3.60
C SER A 227 0.30 3.24 -3.71
N ALA A 228 0.49 2.13 -4.40
CA ALA A 228 -0.56 1.17 -4.70
C ALA A 228 0.00 -0.25 -4.79
N TYR A 229 -0.91 -1.23 -4.74
CA TYR A 229 -0.61 -2.63 -5.01
C TYR A 229 -0.85 -2.92 -6.48
N PHE A 230 0.08 -3.63 -7.12
CA PHE A 230 0.07 -3.86 -8.56
C PHE A 230 0.38 -5.30 -8.94
N THR A 231 -0.06 -5.67 -10.13
CA THR A 231 0.30 -6.89 -10.83
C THR A 231 0.37 -6.61 -12.34
N PHE A 232 0.39 -7.64 -13.17
CA PHE A 232 0.42 -7.55 -14.62
C PHE A 232 -0.87 -8.06 -15.27
N GLU A 233 -1.22 -7.54 -16.46
CA GLU A 233 -2.46 -7.88 -17.18
C GLU A 233 -2.57 -9.40 -17.45
N ASP A 234 -1.47 -10.07 -17.76
CA ASP A 234 -1.46 -11.52 -18.01
C ASP A 234 -1.76 -12.35 -16.75
N GLN A 235 -1.31 -11.91 -15.58
CA GLN A 235 -1.64 -12.58 -14.33
C GLN A 235 -3.13 -12.41 -13.97
N LEU A 236 -3.68 -11.21 -14.18
CA LEU A 236 -5.11 -10.94 -14.00
C LEU A 236 -5.97 -11.82 -14.92
N ALA A 237 -5.54 -11.96 -16.20
CA ALA A 237 -6.25 -12.78 -17.17
C ALA A 237 -6.20 -14.29 -16.86
N LYS A 238 -5.07 -14.77 -16.33
CA LYS A 238 -4.89 -16.18 -15.94
C LYS A 238 -5.69 -16.58 -14.71
N ASN A 239 -5.82 -15.70 -13.71
CA ASN A 239 -6.41 -16.03 -12.40
C ASN A 239 -7.31 -14.90 -11.86
N PRO A 240 -8.38 -14.49 -12.58
CA PRO A 240 -9.18 -13.33 -12.22
C PRO A 240 -9.80 -13.43 -10.82
N GLU A 241 -10.30 -14.61 -10.43
CA GLU A 241 -10.90 -14.81 -9.10
C GLU A 241 -9.88 -14.71 -7.96
N LEU A 242 -8.65 -15.20 -8.17
CA LEU A 242 -7.58 -15.05 -7.18
C LEU A 242 -7.30 -13.56 -6.93
N PHE A 243 -7.23 -12.75 -7.99
CA PHE A 243 -6.96 -11.32 -7.84
C PHE A 243 -8.13 -10.53 -7.26
N LYS A 244 -9.39 -10.95 -7.47
CA LYS A 244 -10.53 -10.41 -6.73
C LYS A 244 -10.41 -10.68 -5.22
N ASN A 245 -10.03 -11.90 -4.83
CA ASN A 245 -9.80 -12.26 -3.43
C ASN A 245 -8.61 -11.49 -2.83
N ILE A 246 -7.50 -11.36 -3.57
CA ILE A 246 -6.34 -10.56 -3.16
C ILE A 246 -6.75 -9.10 -2.92
N ARG A 247 -7.47 -8.49 -3.86
CA ARG A 247 -7.97 -7.11 -3.71
C ARG A 247 -8.90 -6.97 -2.52
N ALA A 248 -9.83 -7.90 -2.33
CA ALA A 248 -10.74 -7.89 -1.20
C ALA A 248 -9.99 -7.98 0.14
N ALA A 249 -9.00 -8.87 0.25
CA ALA A 249 -8.15 -8.99 1.43
C ALA A 249 -7.31 -7.72 1.67
N ILE A 250 -6.75 -7.12 0.63
CA ILE A 250 -6.02 -5.86 0.72
C ILE A 250 -6.94 -4.76 1.24
N ASN A 251 -8.10 -4.56 0.63
CA ASN A 251 -9.03 -3.49 1.00
C ASN A 251 -9.52 -3.66 2.45
N GLU A 252 -9.91 -4.87 2.86
CA GLU A 252 -10.30 -5.13 4.25
C GLU A 252 -9.15 -4.87 5.23
N SER A 253 -7.91 -5.20 4.85
CA SER A 253 -6.71 -4.91 5.66
C SER A 253 -6.46 -3.40 5.79
N LEU A 254 -6.63 -2.63 4.71
CA LEU A 254 -6.49 -1.17 4.72
C LEU A 254 -7.57 -0.51 5.58
N GLU A 255 -8.83 -0.94 5.46
CA GLU A 255 -9.93 -0.46 6.30
C GLU A 255 -9.74 -0.79 7.78
N TYR A 256 -9.24 -1.99 8.07
CA TYR A 256 -8.94 -2.41 9.43
C TYR A 256 -7.79 -1.58 10.02
N ALA A 257 -6.72 -1.38 9.26
CA ALA A 257 -5.56 -0.59 9.66
C ALA A 257 -5.92 0.88 9.92
N GLN A 258 -6.78 1.48 9.07
CA GLN A 258 -7.24 2.86 9.23
C GLN A 258 -7.94 3.08 10.58
N LYS A 259 -8.56 2.06 11.15
CA LYS A 259 -9.26 2.10 12.44
C LYS A 259 -8.41 1.62 13.61
N ASN A 260 -7.22 1.04 13.37
CA ASN A 260 -6.39 0.36 14.36
C ASN A 260 -4.93 0.81 14.30
N SER A 261 -4.70 2.12 14.49
CA SER A 261 -3.37 2.73 14.41
C SER A 261 -2.32 2.08 15.33
N ASP A 262 -2.70 1.67 16.53
CA ASP A 262 -1.80 0.98 17.47
C ASP A 262 -1.41 -0.42 16.96
N GLY A 263 -2.35 -1.12 16.31
CA GLY A 263 -2.08 -2.39 15.63
C GLY A 263 -1.06 -2.21 14.51
N VAL A 264 -1.20 -1.16 13.69
CA VAL A 264 -0.27 -0.80 12.62
C VAL A 264 1.14 -0.56 13.18
N ARG A 265 1.27 0.25 14.25
CA ARG A 265 2.56 0.55 14.88
C ARG A 265 3.29 -0.71 15.37
N LYS A 266 2.55 -1.68 15.89
CA LYS A 266 3.08 -2.97 16.36
C LYS A 266 3.66 -3.86 15.23
N GLN A 267 3.32 -3.59 13.96
CA GLN A 267 3.86 -4.35 12.83
C GLN A 267 5.28 -3.94 12.44
N LEU A 268 5.68 -2.71 12.74
CA LEU A 268 6.94 -2.13 12.29
C LEU A 268 8.20 -2.94 12.64
N PRO A 269 8.34 -3.53 13.86
CA PRO A 269 9.50 -4.35 14.18
C PRO A 269 9.67 -5.60 13.28
N LYS A 270 8.62 -6.00 12.55
CA LYS A 270 8.70 -7.16 11.64
C LYS A 270 9.54 -6.88 10.39
N PHE A 271 9.71 -5.61 10.02
CA PHE A 271 10.43 -5.23 8.80
C PHE A 271 11.34 -4.00 8.97
N THR A 272 11.43 -3.42 10.18
CA THR A 272 12.36 -2.34 10.51
C THR A 272 13.12 -2.68 11.81
N LYS A 273 14.25 -2.01 12.04
CA LYS A 273 15.02 -2.12 13.29
C LYS A 273 14.74 -0.96 14.25
N LEU A 274 13.67 -0.20 14.04
CA LEU A 274 13.35 0.98 14.84
C LEU A 274 12.71 0.58 16.16
N GLY A 275 13.12 1.28 17.22
CA GLY A 275 12.63 1.02 18.57
C GLY A 275 11.17 1.46 18.77
N PRO A 276 10.53 0.98 19.85
CA PRO A 276 9.12 1.24 20.14
C PRO A 276 8.83 2.74 20.38
N GLU A 277 9.80 3.50 20.86
CA GLU A 277 9.64 4.96 21.09
C GLU A 277 9.47 5.73 19.78
N VAL A 278 10.20 5.35 18.72
CA VAL A 278 10.02 5.91 17.37
C VAL A 278 8.68 5.44 16.82
N ALA A 279 8.37 4.15 16.92
CA ALA A 279 7.10 3.58 16.46
C ALA A 279 5.87 4.29 17.04
N ALA A 280 5.92 4.68 18.33
CA ALA A 280 4.83 5.40 18.98
C ALA A 280 4.56 6.80 18.39
N LYS A 281 5.58 7.45 17.84
CA LYS A 281 5.51 8.83 17.31
C LYS A 281 5.33 8.90 15.80
N LEU A 282 5.28 7.77 15.09
CA LEU A 282 5.17 7.75 13.63
C LEU A 282 3.96 8.52 13.13
N ILE A 283 4.17 9.21 12.03
CA ILE A 283 3.11 9.76 11.22
C ILE A 283 2.59 8.62 10.33
N LEU A 284 1.39 8.14 10.64
CA LEU A 284 0.79 7.07 9.84
C LEU A 284 0.13 7.66 8.59
N PRO A 285 0.21 6.97 7.44
CA PRO A 285 -0.54 7.36 6.24
C PRO A 285 -2.04 7.18 6.46
N ASN A 286 -2.84 7.82 5.62
CA ASN A 286 -4.21 7.37 5.44
C ASN A 286 -4.22 6.16 4.50
N TYR A 287 -4.98 5.13 4.84
CA TYR A 287 -5.15 3.95 4.01
C TYR A 287 -6.40 4.08 3.16
N LEU A 288 -6.26 3.94 1.84
CA LEU A 288 -7.35 4.13 0.88
C LEU A 288 -7.75 2.80 0.25
N THR A 289 -9.05 2.62 0.02
CA THR A 289 -9.59 1.43 -0.68
C THR A 289 -10.00 1.69 -2.12
N ALA A 290 -10.08 2.95 -2.52
CA ALA A 290 -10.30 3.38 -3.90
C ALA A 290 -9.04 4.05 -4.46
N VAL A 291 -8.81 3.92 -5.75
CA VAL A 291 -7.71 4.59 -6.47
C VAL A 291 -8.22 5.93 -7.01
N PRO A 292 -7.85 7.08 -6.40
CA PRO A 292 -8.35 8.38 -6.86
C PRO A 292 -7.75 8.74 -8.23
N LYS A 293 -8.61 9.11 -9.16
CA LYS A 293 -8.20 9.47 -10.52
C LYS A 293 -7.30 10.71 -10.54
N ASP A 294 -7.63 11.70 -9.75
CA ASP A 294 -6.86 12.94 -9.63
C ASP A 294 -5.42 12.70 -9.15
N SER A 295 -5.20 11.74 -8.25
CA SER A 295 -3.85 11.39 -7.83
C SER A 295 -3.00 10.84 -8.99
N ILE A 296 -3.57 9.97 -9.83
CA ILE A 296 -2.88 9.45 -11.01
C ILE A 296 -2.56 10.59 -11.99
N GLU A 297 -3.52 11.48 -12.25
CA GLU A 297 -3.37 12.59 -13.20
C GLU A 297 -2.32 13.60 -12.72
N ILE A 298 -2.34 13.98 -11.44
CA ILE A 298 -1.37 14.93 -10.86
C ILE A 298 0.04 14.35 -10.89
N PHE A 299 0.23 13.10 -10.41
CA PHE A 299 1.54 12.45 -10.45
C PHE A 299 2.05 12.27 -11.89
N SER A 300 1.17 11.91 -12.81
CA SER A 300 1.52 11.76 -14.23
C SER A 300 1.96 13.11 -14.85
N SER A 301 1.29 14.20 -14.49
CA SER A 301 1.64 15.55 -14.95
C SER A 301 3.03 15.95 -14.46
N TYR A 302 3.29 15.83 -13.14
CA TYR A 302 4.61 16.15 -12.59
C TYR A 302 5.71 15.21 -13.08
N ALA A 303 5.45 13.91 -13.19
CA ALA A 303 6.43 12.96 -13.74
C ALA A 303 6.83 13.31 -15.18
N LYS A 304 5.87 13.76 -16.00
CA LYS A 304 6.17 14.26 -17.35
C LYS A 304 6.94 15.58 -17.29
N GLU A 305 6.53 16.54 -16.47
CA GLU A 305 7.19 17.83 -16.34
C GLU A 305 8.67 17.69 -15.98
N PHE A 306 8.97 16.75 -15.06
CA PHE A 306 10.35 16.49 -14.63
C PHE A 306 11.08 15.44 -15.52
N GLY A 307 10.49 15.05 -16.66
CA GLY A 307 11.13 14.16 -17.63
C GLY A 307 11.26 12.71 -17.18
N MET A 308 10.49 12.28 -16.19
CA MET A 308 10.50 10.89 -15.67
C MET A 308 9.66 9.94 -16.51
N ILE A 309 8.69 10.48 -17.27
CA ILE A 309 7.89 9.77 -18.28
C ILE A 309 7.79 10.64 -19.55
N LEU A 310 7.56 10.00 -20.70
CA LEU A 310 7.46 10.70 -21.97
C LEU A 310 6.08 11.28 -22.22
N LYS A 311 5.02 10.58 -21.80
CA LYS A 311 3.63 10.99 -21.97
C LYS A 311 2.81 10.71 -20.72
N PRO A 312 1.74 11.50 -20.44
CA PRO A 312 0.85 11.23 -19.33
C PRO A 312 0.20 9.85 -19.47
N THR A 313 0.08 9.15 -18.35
CA THR A 313 -0.61 7.86 -18.29
C THR A 313 -2.11 8.09 -18.14
N VAL A 314 -2.91 7.37 -18.92
CA VAL A 314 -4.37 7.37 -18.81
C VAL A 314 -4.79 6.49 -17.62
N TYR A 315 -5.70 6.98 -16.79
CA TYR A 315 -6.18 6.26 -15.60
C TYR A 315 -6.65 4.83 -15.92
N ASP A 316 -7.47 4.68 -16.99
CA ASP A 316 -8.03 3.39 -17.39
C ASP A 316 -6.97 2.41 -17.93
N ASP A 317 -5.84 2.91 -18.38
CA ASP A 317 -4.73 2.08 -18.86
C ASP A 317 -3.93 1.45 -17.72
N ILE A 318 -3.88 2.09 -16.54
CA ILE A 318 -3.07 1.63 -15.41
C ILE A 318 -3.90 1.04 -14.27
N VAL A 319 -5.15 1.41 -14.11
CA VAL A 319 -6.02 0.90 -13.04
C VAL A 319 -6.86 -0.26 -13.55
N TRP A 320 -6.83 -1.36 -12.83
CA TRP A 320 -7.70 -2.51 -13.12
C TRP A 320 -9.18 -2.13 -12.95
N SER A 321 -10.05 -2.60 -13.86
CA SER A 321 -11.47 -2.24 -13.86
C SER A 321 -12.16 -2.50 -12.51
N GLU A 322 -11.82 -3.61 -11.87
CA GLU A 322 -12.36 -3.96 -10.55
C GLU A 322 -11.82 -3.07 -9.40
N ALA A 323 -10.75 -2.29 -9.64
CA ALA A 323 -10.11 -1.42 -8.65
C ALA A 323 -10.49 0.07 -8.77
N ARG A 324 -11.38 0.40 -9.71
CA ARG A 324 -11.87 1.76 -9.98
C ARG A 324 -12.89 2.24 -8.97
#